data_9402d3075b94830ff08acb60cad75fb2
#
_entry.id   9402d3075b94830ff08acb60cad75fb2
#
_cell.length_a   1.000
_cell.length_b   1.000
_cell.length_c   1.000
_cell.angle_alpha   90.00
_cell.angle_beta   90.00
_cell.angle_gamma   90.00
#
_symmetry.space_group_name_H-M   'P 1'
#
loop_
_entity.id
_entity.type
_entity.pdbx_description
1 polymer ?
#
loop_
_entity_poly.entity_id
_entity_poly.type
_entity_poly.pdbx_seq_one_letter_code
_entity_poly.pdbx_strand_id
1 'polypeptide(L)'
;MHNHAHNTKASALPLAFALALAFAVTELVGGLLSSSLALITDSYHAAGDALSIGIAWMLERISQRKEDARFPFGYRRFSLLGALFVSIMLCFASIEMIIHAVEHLGPDACTTEAKPLGMLLVALIGILLKGYAAYRLSAGRSLNERAVRLHLWADLYGLFAVALSGTVMLFVEVGALDAVLSILIALWILWNALRTLWQTLYILMETTPQGLSPDVPAQLIVALKGVARIENVRLWSLDGEEHLMTLTVQPAPEICSDVARLESLRTEICHAVSALHIRIVAIEWLH
;
A
#
# COMPACT_ATOMS: atom_id res chain seq x y z
N MET A 1 29.53 -11.47 -4.42
CA MET A 1 28.22 -12.14 -4.61
C MET A 1 27.63 -12.40 -3.23
N HIS A 2 26.97 -11.42 -2.64
CA HIS A 2 26.23 -11.62 -1.38
C HIS A 2 24.79 -11.93 -1.72
N ASN A 3 24.45 -13.19 -1.56
CA ASN A 3 23.11 -13.72 -1.69
C ASN A 3 22.34 -13.36 -0.39
N HIS A 4 21.83 -12.14 -0.27
CA HIS A 4 20.83 -11.86 0.75
C HIS A 4 19.57 -12.61 0.33
N ALA A 5 19.42 -13.81 0.88
CA ALA A 5 18.16 -14.53 0.86
C ALA A 5 17.13 -13.66 1.61
N HIS A 6 16.49 -12.75 0.90
CA HIS A 6 15.26 -12.15 1.37
C HIS A 6 14.29 -13.29 1.65
N ASN A 7 14.05 -13.53 2.91
CA ASN A 7 12.98 -14.38 3.38
C ASN A 7 11.66 -13.65 3.05
N THR A 8 11.32 -13.65 1.76
CA THR A 8 10.08 -13.09 1.23
C THR A 8 8.95 -13.97 1.75
N LYS A 9 8.38 -13.60 2.91
CA LYS A 9 7.08 -14.15 3.30
C LYS A 9 6.17 -13.96 2.09
N ALA A 10 5.61 -15.07 1.60
CA ALA A 10 4.71 -15.03 0.45
C ALA A 10 3.65 -13.96 0.68
N SER A 11 3.50 -13.04 -0.27
CA SER A 11 2.50 -11.98 -0.19
C SER A 11 1.12 -12.58 0.00
N ALA A 12 0.31 -11.98 0.86
CA ALA A 12 -1.06 -12.41 1.09
C ALA A 12 -2.06 -11.83 0.05
N LEU A 13 -1.58 -11.05 -0.92
CA LEU A 13 -2.40 -10.46 -1.98
C LEU A 13 -3.19 -11.48 -2.82
N PRO A 14 -2.62 -12.64 -3.25
CA PRO A 14 -3.40 -13.63 -3.99
C PRO A 14 -4.56 -14.22 -3.17
N LEU A 15 -4.37 -14.36 -1.86
CA LEU A 15 -5.44 -14.77 -0.96
C LEU A 15 -6.52 -13.69 -0.84
N ALA A 16 -6.11 -12.43 -0.68
CA ALA A 16 -7.03 -11.30 -0.64
C ALA A 16 -7.85 -11.19 -1.92
N PHE A 17 -7.22 -11.34 -3.08
CA PHE A 17 -7.90 -11.39 -4.38
C PHE A 17 -8.92 -12.52 -4.45
N ALA A 18 -8.53 -13.75 -4.09
CA ALA A 18 -9.43 -14.91 -4.12
C ALA A 18 -10.64 -14.72 -3.20
N LEU A 19 -10.45 -14.15 -2.00
CA LEU A 19 -11.53 -13.90 -1.06
C LEU A 19 -12.46 -12.76 -1.53
N ALA A 20 -11.91 -11.69 -2.12
CA ALA A 20 -12.71 -10.61 -2.71
C ALA A 20 -13.54 -11.10 -3.89
N LEU A 21 -12.95 -11.93 -4.76
CA LEU A 21 -13.66 -12.53 -5.88
C LEU A 21 -14.76 -13.50 -5.40
N ALA A 22 -14.48 -14.31 -4.37
CA ALA A 22 -15.47 -15.20 -3.78
C ALA A 22 -16.65 -14.41 -3.18
N PHE A 23 -16.37 -13.26 -2.56
CA PHE A 23 -17.41 -12.37 -2.04
C PHE A 23 -18.28 -11.81 -3.18
N ALA A 24 -17.69 -11.26 -4.24
CA ALA A 24 -18.41 -10.74 -5.39
C ALA A 24 -19.31 -11.80 -6.05
N VAL A 25 -18.80 -13.05 -6.18
CA VAL A 25 -19.59 -14.17 -6.70
C VAL A 25 -20.76 -14.51 -5.75
N THR A 26 -20.53 -14.47 -4.44
CA THR A 26 -21.59 -14.74 -3.44
C THR A 26 -22.71 -13.71 -3.52
N GLU A 27 -22.37 -12.43 -3.66
CA GLU A 27 -23.36 -11.35 -3.84
C GLU A 27 -24.13 -11.50 -5.14
N LEU A 28 -23.44 -11.81 -6.26
CA LEU A 28 -24.08 -12.01 -7.55
C LEU A 28 -25.07 -13.19 -7.51
N VAL A 29 -24.64 -14.33 -7.00
CA VAL A 29 -25.49 -15.52 -6.90
C VAL A 29 -26.66 -15.25 -5.93
N GLY A 30 -26.40 -14.64 -4.78
CA GLY A 30 -27.42 -14.23 -3.82
C GLY A 30 -28.44 -13.27 -4.43
N GLY A 31 -27.99 -12.29 -5.20
CA GLY A 31 -28.82 -11.32 -5.91
C GLY A 31 -29.73 -11.99 -6.96
N LEU A 32 -29.17 -12.90 -7.77
CA LEU A 32 -29.92 -13.65 -8.79
C LEU A 32 -30.96 -14.57 -8.14
N LEU A 33 -30.61 -15.30 -7.08
CA LEU A 33 -31.53 -16.22 -6.40
C LEU A 33 -32.64 -15.49 -5.64
N SER A 34 -32.35 -14.30 -5.10
CA SER A 34 -33.34 -13.49 -4.36
C SER A 34 -34.10 -12.52 -5.27
N SER A 35 -33.76 -12.45 -6.57
CA SER A 35 -34.26 -11.46 -7.53
C SER A 35 -34.09 -10.01 -7.00
N SER A 36 -33.00 -9.75 -6.24
CA SER A 36 -32.70 -8.48 -5.64
C SER A 36 -31.77 -7.66 -6.55
N LEU A 37 -32.30 -6.61 -7.17
CA LEU A 37 -31.51 -5.71 -8.01
C LEU A 37 -30.41 -5.00 -7.20
N ALA A 38 -30.67 -4.67 -5.95
CA ALA A 38 -29.68 -4.06 -5.06
C ALA A 38 -28.44 -4.95 -4.87
N LEU A 39 -28.63 -6.24 -4.52
CA LEU A 39 -27.52 -7.21 -4.39
C LEU A 39 -26.77 -7.43 -5.70
N ILE A 40 -27.46 -7.41 -6.85
CA ILE A 40 -26.80 -7.49 -8.16
C ILE A 40 -25.94 -6.25 -8.39
N THR A 41 -26.42 -5.07 -8.06
CA THR A 41 -25.65 -3.81 -8.18
C THR A 41 -24.43 -3.83 -7.26
N ASP A 42 -24.58 -4.26 -5.99
CA ASP A 42 -23.49 -4.39 -5.04
C ASP A 42 -22.43 -5.38 -5.54
N SER A 43 -22.84 -6.46 -6.20
CA SER A 43 -21.90 -7.43 -6.79
C SER A 43 -20.98 -6.82 -7.86
N TYR A 44 -21.43 -5.80 -8.62
CA TYR A 44 -20.57 -5.08 -9.56
C TYR A 44 -19.51 -4.24 -8.85
N HIS A 45 -19.85 -3.60 -7.72
CA HIS A 45 -18.87 -2.90 -6.89
C HIS A 45 -17.85 -3.88 -6.31
N ALA A 46 -18.31 -5.00 -5.74
CA ALA A 46 -17.41 -6.03 -5.21
C ALA A 46 -16.51 -6.65 -6.31
N ALA A 47 -17.00 -6.78 -7.55
CA ALA A 47 -16.18 -7.22 -8.68
C ALA A 47 -15.12 -6.18 -9.05
N GLY A 48 -15.44 -4.89 -9.00
CA GLY A 48 -14.48 -3.79 -9.17
C GLY A 48 -13.39 -3.80 -8.11
N ASP A 49 -13.76 -4.04 -6.84
CA ASP A 49 -12.83 -4.19 -5.72
C ASP A 49 -11.89 -5.39 -5.96
N ALA A 50 -12.45 -6.55 -6.30
CA ALA A 50 -11.67 -7.73 -6.62
C ALA A 50 -10.70 -7.48 -7.77
N LEU A 51 -11.13 -6.80 -8.84
CA LEU A 51 -10.28 -6.43 -9.97
C LEU A 51 -9.12 -5.51 -9.51
N SER A 52 -9.40 -4.53 -8.66
CA SER A 52 -8.39 -3.61 -8.11
C SER A 52 -7.33 -4.36 -7.31
N ILE A 53 -7.73 -5.29 -6.44
CA ILE A 53 -6.84 -6.15 -5.69
C ILE A 53 -6.06 -7.08 -6.62
N GLY A 54 -6.69 -7.61 -7.66
CA GLY A 54 -6.06 -8.45 -8.68
C GLY A 54 -4.95 -7.73 -9.44
N ILE A 55 -5.18 -6.47 -9.85
CA ILE A 55 -4.17 -5.62 -10.48
C ILE A 55 -3.01 -5.36 -9.51
N ALA A 56 -3.30 -5.02 -8.25
CA ALA A 56 -2.29 -4.83 -7.22
C ALA A 56 -1.44 -6.10 -7.02
N TRP A 57 -2.06 -7.28 -6.95
CA TRP A 57 -1.35 -8.56 -6.87
C TRP A 57 -0.47 -8.81 -8.09
N MET A 58 -0.98 -8.56 -9.30
CA MET A 58 -0.19 -8.74 -10.53
C MET A 58 1.04 -7.85 -10.55
N LEU A 59 0.88 -6.57 -10.19
CA LEU A 59 1.99 -5.60 -10.12
C LEU A 59 2.99 -5.97 -9.02
N GLU A 60 2.53 -6.44 -7.86
CA GLU A 60 3.39 -6.97 -6.81
C GLU A 60 4.19 -8.19 -7.28
N ARG A 61 3.56 -9.11 -8.01
CA ARG A 61 4.24 -10.27 -8.58
C ARG A 61 5.28 -9.88 -9.64
N ILE A 62 5.01 -8.84 -10.43
CA ILE A 62 5.98 -8.30 -11.39
C ILE A 62 7.15 -7.66 -10.65
N SER A 63 6.90 -6.94 -9.56
CA SER A 63 7.93 -6.25 -8.78
C SER A 63 9.01 -7.18 -8.21
N GLN A 64 8.66 -8.45 -8.00
CA GLN A 64 9.58 -9.48 -7.49
C GLN A 64 10.55 -10.03 -8.56
N ARG A 65 10.41 -9.61 -9.82
CA ARG A 65 11.35 -10.02 -10.88
C ARG A 65 12.71 -9.37 -10.68
N LYS A 66 13.74 -10.14 -10.98
CA LYS A 66 15.14 -9.68 -10.92
C LYS A 66 15.42 -8.63 -11.99
N GLU A 67 16.50 -7.89 -11.79
CA GLU A 67 17.07 -6.96 -12.76
C GLU A 67 17.41 -7.65 -14.09
N ASP A 68 17.18 -6.92 -15.17
CA ASP A 68 17.53 -7.30 -16.53
C ASP A 68 18.06 -6.08 -17.29
N ALA A 69 18.39 -6.26 -18.60
CA ALA A 69 18.92 -5.18 -19.45
C ALA A 69 17.95 -3.99 -19.62
N ARG A 70 16.64 -4.20 -19.45
CA ARG A 70 15.62 -3.13 -19.54
C ARG A 70 15.42 -2.41 -18.21
N PHE A 71 15.53 -3.13 -17.09
CA PHE A 71 15.32 -2.63 -15.73
C PHE A 71 16.56 -2.93 -14.88
N PRO A 72 17.61 -2.08 -14.96
CA PRO A 72 18.89 -2.31 -14.26
C PRO A 72 18.76 -2.38 -12.73
N PHE A 73 17.74 -1.75 -12.16
CA PHE A 73 17.43 -1.79 -10.72
C PHE A 73 16.31 -2.79 -10.37
N GLY A 74 15.94 -3.68 -11.33
CA GLY A 74 14.83 -4.61 -11.19
C GLY A 74 13.46 -3.95 -11.36
N TYR A 75 12.42 -4.74 -11.09
CA TYR A 75 11.02 -4.34 -11.32
C TYR A 75 10.32 -3.81 -10.07
N ARG A 76 11.04 -3.51 -9.00
CA ARG A 76 10.47 -3.17 -7.68
C ARG A 76 9.50 -2.00 -7.70
N ARG A 77 9.72 -1.00 -8.56
CA ARG A 77 8.81 0.15 -8.73
C ARG A 77 7.41 -0.22 -9.23
N PHE A 78 7.22 -1.42 -9.78
CA PHE A 78 5.87 -1.89 -10.14
C PHE A 78 4.96 -2.08 -8.92
N SER A 79 5.50 -2.40 -7.75
CA SER A 79 4.75 -2.41 -6.49
C SER A 79 4.18 -1.01 -6.16
N LEU A 80 4.94 0.06 -6.40
CA LEU A 80 4.48 1.43 -6.21
C LEU A 80 3.33 1.80 -7.16
N LEU A 81 3.36 1.30 -8.41
CA LEU A 81 2.25 1.50 -9.35
C LEU A 81 0.98 0.80 -8.85
N GLY A 82 1.10 -0.36 -8.21
CA GLY A 82 -0.02 -1.05 -7.56
C GLY A 82 -0.61 -0.20 -6.43
N ALA A 83 0.24 0.31 -5.54
CA ALA A 83 -0.17 1.18 -4.45
C ALA A 83 -0.83 2.47 -4.95
N LEU A 84 -0.26 3.07 -6.01
CA LEU A 84 -0.81 4.26 -6.67
C LEU A 84 -2.22 3.98 -7.20
N PHE A 85 -2.39 2.90 -7.96
CA PHE A 85 -3.66 2.51 -8.55
C PHE A 85 -4.75 2.29 -7.48
N VAL A 86 -4.46 1.47 -6.46
CA VAL A 86 -5.41 1.19 -5.37
C VAL A 86 -5.76 2.47 -4.61
N SER A 87 -4.78 3.34 -4.33
CA SER A 87 -5.03 4.60 -3.62
C SER A 87 -5.92 5.56 -4.42
N ILE A 88 -5.74 5.63 -5.74
CA ILE A 88 -6.60 6.43 -6.63
C ILE A 88 -8.03 5.87 -6.63
N MET A 89 -8.19 4.55 -6.79
CA MET A 89 -9.50 3.91 -6.73
C MET A 89 -10.20 4.17 -5.41
N LEU A 90 -9.47 4.08 -4.30
CA LEU A 90 -10.00 4.35 -2.98
C LEU A 90 -10.42 5.83 -2.77
N CYS A 91 -9.69 6.78 -3.37
CA CYS A 91 -10.10 8.19 -3.38
C CYS A 91 -11.43 8.38 -4.13
N PHE A 92 -11.57 7.76 -5.31
CA PHE A 92 -12.83 7.83 -6.07
C PHE A 92 -13.99 7.22 -5.30
N ALA A 93 -13.82 6.02 -4.75
CA ALA A 93 -14.85 5.33 -3.96
C ALA A 93 -15.27 6.15 -2.72
N SER A 94 -14.30 6.79 -2.04
CA SER A 94 -14.60 7.66 -0.88
C SER A 94 -15.39 8.90 -1.26
N ILE A 95 -15.07 9.52 -2.40
CA ILE A 95 -15.80 10.68 -2.91
C ILE A 95 -17.23 10.29 -3.31
N GLU A 96 -17.38 9.18 -4.02
CA GLU A 96 -18.69 8.63 -4.40
C GLU A 96 -19.55 8.34 -3.16
N MET A 97 -18.96 7.73 -2.12
CA MET A 97 -19.65 7.47 -0.86
C MET A 97 -20.10 8.76 -0.16
N ILE A 98 -19.30 9.84 -0.20
CA ILE A 98 -19.69 11.15 0.36
C ILE A 98 -20.86 11.73 -0.42
N ILE A 99 -20.82 11.69 -1.76
CA ILE A 99 -21.90 12.21 -2.60
C ILE A 99 -23.21 11.49 -2.29
N HIS A 100 -23.20 10.16 -2.29
CA HIS A 100 -24.38 9.37 -1.96
C HIS A 100 -24.89 9.64 -0.54
N ALA A 101 -24.02 9.74 0.45
CA ALA A 101 -24.43 10.04 1.82
C ALA A 101 -25.08 11.43 1.95
N VAL A 102 -24.58 12.43 1.20
CA VAL A 102 -25.18 13.78 1.17
C VAL A 102 -26.55 13.76 0.50
N GLU A 103 -26.74 13.01 -0.59
CA GLU A 103 -28.04 12.84 -1.26
C GLU A 103 -29.08 12.23 -0.31
N HIS A 104 -28.69 11.31 0.57
CA HIS A 104 -29.58 10.68 1.57
C HIS A 104 -29.87 11.56 2.79
N LEU A 105 -29.25 12.72 2.92
CA LEU A 105 -29.64 13.74 3.91
C LEU A 105 -30.86 14.57 3.46
N GLY A 106 -31.27 14.45 2.19
CA GLY A 106 -32.42 15.17 1.63
C GLY A 106 -33.77 14.59 2.11
N PRO A 107 -34.85 15.39 2.04
CA PRO A 107 -36.20 14.98 2.46
C PRO A 107 -36.80 13.85 1.61
N ASP A 108 -36.22 13.55 0.46
CA ASP A 108 -36.69 12.53 -0.50
C ASP A 108 -35.94 11.20 -0.39
N ALA A 109 -35.33 10.92 0.76
CA ALA A 109 -34.60 9.67 1.01
C ALA A 109 -35.53 8.46 0.83
N CYS A 110 -35.44 7.81 -0.34
CA CYS A 110 -36.25 6.66 -0.70
C CYS A 110 -35.82 5.47 0.16
N THR A 111 -36.70 5.02 1.02
CA THR A 111 -36.49 3.79 1.82
C THR A 111 -36.59 2.59 0.87
N THR A 112 -35.44 2.07 0.45
CA THR A 112 -35.41 0.83 -0.33
C THR A 112 -35.92 -0.31 0.54
N GLU A 113 -37.00 -0.98 0.11
CA GLU A 113 -37.54 -2.19 0.76
C GLU A 113 -36.56 -3.37 0.60
N ALA A 114 -35.44 -3.29 1.31
CA ALA A 114 -34.48 -4.37 1.34
C ALA A 114 -34.93 -5.43 2.36
N LYS A 115 -34.85 -6.71 2.00
CA LYS A 115 -35.12 -7.82 2.92
C LYS A 115 -34.00 -7.86 3.98
N PRO A 116 -34.25 -7.43 5.24
CA PRO A 116 -33.19 -7.17 6.22
C PRO A 116 -32.34 -8.41 6.53
N LEU A 117 -32.94 -9.58 6.53
CA LEU A 117 -32.24 -10.85 6.83
C LEU A 117 -31.23 -11.22 5.71
N GLY A 118 -31.57 -10.99 4.44
CA GLY A 118 -30.66 -11.27 3.32
C GLY A 118 -29.44 -10.37 3.35
N MET A 119 -29.65 -9.07 3.58
CA MET A 119 -28.56 -8.09 3.71
C MET A 119 -27.65 -8.40 4.91
N LEU A 120 -28.21 -8.80 6.05
CA LEU A 120 -27.44 -9.15 7.24
C LEU A 120 -26.55 -10.38 6.98
N LEU A 121 -27.06 -11.41 6.30
CA LEU A 121 -26.27 -12.60 5.96
C LEU A 121 -25.12 -12.28 5.00
N VAL A 122 -25.36 -11.47 3.96
CA VAL A 122 -24.33 -11.04 3.03
C VAL A 122 -23.27 -10.18 3.73
N ALA A 123 -23.70 -9.24 4.56
CA ALA A 123 -22.78 -8.41 5.36
C ALA A 123 -21.91 -9.27 6.30
N LEU A 124 -22.47 -10.28 6.94
CA LEU A 124 -21.72 -11.19 7.81
C LEU A 124 -20.66 -11.98 7.03
N ILE A 125 -21.03 -12.53 5.86
CA ILE A 125 -20.10 -13.23 4.99
C ILE A 125 -18.99 -12.27 4.53
N GLY A 126 -19.32 -11.04 4.13
CA GLY A 126 -18.37 -10.00 3.74
C GLY A 126 -17.38 -9.66 4.86
N ILE A 127 -17.88 -9.46 6.08
CA ILE A 127 -17.05 -9.19 7.25
C ILE A 127 -16.07 -10.34 7.51
N LEU A 128 -16.50 -11.58 7.39
CA LEU A 128 -15.63 -12.74 7.60
C LEU A 128 -14.56 -12.85 6.52
N LEU A 129 -14.93 -12.75 5.23
CA LEU A 129 -14.00 -12.91 4.11
C LEU A 129 -13.02 -11.73 4.02
N LYS A 130 -13.52 -10.49 4.00
CA LYS A 130 -12.69 -9.28 3.92
C LYS A 130 -11.88 -9.06 5.20
N GLY A 131 -12.43 -9.39 6.38
CA GLY A 131 -11.75 -9.35 7.67
C GLY A 131 -10.58 -10.32 7.75
N TYR A 132 -10.77 -11.56 7.30
CA TYR A 132 -9.68 -12.54 7.22
C TYR A 132 -8.59 -12.10 6.22
N ALA A 133 -8.98 -11.55 5.06
CA ALA A 133 -8.04 -11.01 4.10
C ALA A 133 -7.21 -9.85 4.68
N ALA A 134 -7.86 -8.89 5.35
CA ALA A 134 -7.20 -7.75 6.00
C ALA A 134 -6.24 -8.21 7.11
N TYR A 135 -6.65 -9.19 7.93
CA TYR A 135 -5.81 -9.79 8.95
C TYR A 135 -4.55 -10.43 8.34
N ARG A 136 -4.68 -11.21 7.27
CA ARG A 136 -3.55 -11.85 6.60
C ARG A 136 -2.59 -10.84 5.97
N LEU A 137 -3.11 -9.71 5.50
CA LEU A 137 -2.32 -8.59 4.96
C LEU A 137 -1.70 -7.70 6.05
N SER A 138 -2.04 -7.89 7.34
CA SER A 138 -1.49 -7.06 8.42
C SER A 138 0.02 -7.15 8.57
N ALA A 139 0.62 -8.28 8.18
CA ALA A 139 2.06 -8.52 8.21
C ALA A 139 2.79 -8.00 6.96
N GLY A 140 2.06 -7.48 5.96
CA GLY A 140 2.61 -6.95 4.71
C GLY A 140 3.40 -5.66 4.95
N ARG A 141 4.53 -5.52 4.24
CA ARG A 141 5.45 -4.36 4.39
C ARG A 141 5.39 -3.42 3.20
N SER A 142 5.12 -3.92 1.99
CA SER A 142 5.10 -3.09 0.80
C SER A 142 3.98 -2.04 0.86
N LEU A 143 4.19 -0.89 0.21
CA LEU A 143 3.16 0.16 0.10
C LEU A 143 1.92 -0.36 -0.63
N ASN A 144 2.09 -1.26 -1.59
CA ASN A 144 1.01 -1.90 -2.30
C ASN A 144 0.14 -2.76 -1.36
N GLU A 145 0.76 -3.60 -0.50
CA GLU A 145 0.03 -4.39 0.51
C GLU A 145 -0.67 -3.49 1.53
N ARG A 146 -0.06 -2.35 1.89
CA ARG A 146 -0.69 -1.36 2.77
C ARG A 146 -1.90 -0.69 2.13
N ALA A 147 -1.82 -0.35 0.83
CA ALA A 147 -2.92 0.24 0.08
C ALA A 147 -4.11 -0.73 -0.03
N VAL A 148 -3.85 -2.00 -0.40
CA VAL A 148 -4.90 -3.05 -0.45
C VAL A 148 -5.49 -3.31 0.93
N ARG A 149 -4.67 -3.34 1.97
CA ARG A 149 -5.17 -3.47 3.35
C ARG A 149 -6.08 -2.32 3.76
N LEU A 150 -5.72 -1.08 3.39
CA LEU A 150 -6.56 0.09 3.66
C LEU A 150 -7.90 -0.02 2.91
N HIS A 151 -7.88 -0.50 1.67
CA HIS A 151 -9.09 -0.78 0.90
C HIS A 151 -10.00 -1.80 1.60
N LEU A 152 -9.45 -2.94 2.04
CA LEU A 152 -10.23 -3.95 2.78
C LEU A 152 -10.79 -3.42 4.12
N TRP A 153 -10.05 -2.55 4.83
CA TRP A 153 -10.56 -1.91 6.02
C TRP A 153 -11.67 -0.91 5.71
N ALA A 154 -11.56 -0.17 4.60
CA ALA A 154 -12.63 0.72 4.14
C ALA A 154 -13.94 -0.04 3.91
N ASP A 155 -13.88 -1.18 3.23
CA ASP A 155 -15.01 -2.05 2.99
C ASP A 155 -15.61 -2.60 4.29
N LEU A 156 -14.76 -3.02 5.24
CA LEU A 156 -15.19 -3.49 6.55
C LEU A 156 -15.94 -2.41 7.33
N TYR A 157 -15.44 -1.17 7.33
CA TYR A 157 -16.14 -0.07 7.99
C TYR A 157 -17.48 0.22 7.33
N GLY A 158 -17.59 0.14 6.00
CA GLY A 158 -18.86 0.23 5.29
C GLY A 158 -19.85 -0.86 5.74
N LEU A 159 -19.41 -2.12 5.76
CA LEU A 159 -20.24 -3.25 6.20
C LEU A 159 -20.67 -3.13 7.68
N PHE A 160 -19.78 -2.67 8.55
CA PHE A 160 -20.12 -2.41 9.95
C PHE A 160 -21.11 -1.25 10.11
N ALA A 161 -20.97 -0.18 9.32
CA ALA A 161 -21.90 0.92 9.32
C ALA A 161 -23.29 0.47 8.89
N VAL A 162 -23.40 -0.32 7.81
CA VAL A 162 -24.68 -0.89 7.35
C VAL A 162 -25.30 -1.81 8.39
N ALA A 163 -24.50 -2.67 9.04
CA ALA A 163 -25.01 -3.55 10.10
C ALA A 163 -25.47 -2.78 11.32
N LEU A 164 -24.75 -1.71 11.70
CA LEU A 164 -25.10 -0.85 12.83
C LEU A 164 -26.36 -0.03 12.55
N SER A 165 -26.43 0.64 11.39
CA SER A 165 -27.58 1.43 10.98
C SER A 165 -28.85 0.57 10.88
N GLY A 166 -28.74 -0.60 10.24
CA GLY A 166 -29.84 -1.57 10.19
C GLY A 166 -30.32 -2.03 11.56
N THR A 167 -29.41 -2.21 12.51
CA THR A 167 -29.76 -2.57 13.90
C THR A 167 -30.44 -1.40 14.64
N VAL A 168 -29.93 -0.18 14.48
CA VAL A 168 -30.49 1.03 15.11
C VAL A 168 -31.87 1.34 14.54
N MET A 169 -32.08 1.18 13.24
CA MET A 169 -33.37 1.38 12.57
C MET A 169 -34.48 0.43 13.07
N LEU A 170 -34.13 -0.70 13.69
CA LEU A 170 -35.10 -1.57 14.34
C LEU A 170 -35.73 -0.93 15.60
N PHE A 171 -35.06 0.08 16.17
CA PHE A 171 -35.49 0.71 17.45
C PHE A 171 -35.83 2.19 17.31
N VAL A 172 -35.22 2.90 16.36
CA VAL A 172 -35.38 4.36 16.20
C VAL A 172 -35.25 4.74 14.72
N GLU A 173 -36.25 5.46 14.19
CA GLU A 173 -36.19 6.02 12.81
C GLU A 173 -35.32 7.27 12.75
N VAL A 174 -34.01 7.10 12.67
CA VAL A 174 -33.04 8.21 12.54
C VAL A 174 -32.23 8.02 11.25
N GLY A 175 -32.84 8.31 10.09
CA GLY A 175 -32.18 8.19 8.79
C GLY A 175 -30.94 9.11 8.63
N ALA A 176 -30.92 10.27 9.30
CA ALA A 176 -29.79 11.18 9.27
C ALA A 176 -28.50 10.62 9.96
N LEU A 177 -28.64 9.70 10.90
CA LEU A 177 -27.48 9.12 11.62
C LEU A 177 -26.60 8.30 10.68
N ASP A 178 -27.21 7.51 9.82
CA ASP A 178 -26.50 6.68 8.83
C ASP A 178 -25.68 7.52 7.85
N ALA A 179 -26.29 8.57 7.29
CA ALA A 179 -25.60 9.47 6.38
C ALA A 179 -24.41 10.20 7.05
N VAL A 180 -24.57 10.65 8.31
CA VAL A 180 -23.48 11.30 9.06
C VAL A 180 -22.33 10.33 9.33
N LEU A 181 -22.62 9.11 9.78
CA LEU A 181 -21.61 8.08 10.01
C LEU A 181 -20.86 7.72 8.70
N SER A 182 -21.59 7.55 7.60
CA SER A 182 -21.03 7.27 6.29
C SER A 182 -20.09 8.39 5.82
N ILE A 183 -20.45 9.65 6.00
CA ILE A 183 -19.59 10.80 5.67
C ILE A 183 -18.31 10.79 6.52
N LEU A 184 -18.40 10.57 7.84
CA LEU A 184 -17.24 10.55 8.71
C LEU A 184 -16.26 9.41 8.34
N ILE A 185 -16.78 8.22 8.06
CA ILE A 185 -15.99 7.07 7.63
C ILE A 185 -15.33 7.38 6.28
N ALA A 186 -16.07 7.90 5.30
CA ALA A 186 -15.56 8.23 3.98
C ALA A 186 -14.47 9.31 4.03
N LEU A 187 -14.61 10.33 4.86
CA LEU A 187 -13.58 11.35 5.07
C LEU A 187 -12.30 10.76 5.68
N TRP A 188 -12.43 9.85 6.64
CA TRP A 188 -11.29 9.16 7.24
C TRP A 188 -10.56 8.27 6.21
N ILE A 189 -11.32 7.53 5.38
CA ILE A 189 -10.79 6.71 4.30
C ILE A 189 -10.06 7.58 3.28
N LEU A 190 -10.70 8.66 2.83
CA LEU A 190 -10.14 9.61 1.86
C LEU A 190 -8.82 10.20 2.34
N TRP A 191 -8.76 10.61 3.62
CA TRP A 191 -7.53 11.13 4.23
C TRP A 191 -6.39 10.10 4.18
N ASN A 192 -6.66 8.85 4.56
CA ASN A 192 -5.65 7.79 4.53
C ASN A 192 -5.24 7.42 3.10
N ALA A 193 -6.19 7.40 2.16
CA ALA A 193 -5.92 7.15 0.74
C ALA A 193 -5.04 8.23 0.14
N LEU A 194 -5.35 9.51 0.38
CA LEU A 194 -4.52 10.64 -0.05
C LEU A 194 -3.13 10.59 0.57
N ARG A 195 -3.01 10.24 1.85
CA ARG A 195 -1.71 10.09 2.51
C ARG A 195 -0.87 8.99 1.85
N THR A 196 -1.47 7.84 1.54
CA THR A 196 -0.77 6.73 0.86
C THR A 196 -0.39 7.14 -0.57
N LEU A 197 -1.27 7.84 -1.28
CA LEU A 197 -1.03 8.38 -2.61
C LEU A 197 0.20 9.31 -2.61
N TRP A 198 0.25 10.29 -1.70
CA TRP A 198 1.37 11.21 -1.57
C TRP A 198 2.67 10.50 -1.23
N GLN A 199 2.65 9.55 -0.29
CA GLN A 199 3.83 8.75 0.04
C GLN A 199 4.36 8.01 -1.18
N THR A 200 3.48 7.39 -1.96
CA THR A 200 3.85 6.68 -3.18
C THR A 200 4.44 7.60 -4.24
N LEU A 201 3.82 8.78 -4.44
CA LEU A 201 4.32 9.80 -5.38
C LEU A 201 5.70 10.32 -4.97
N TYR A 202 5.93 10.60 -3.68
CA TYR A 202 7.25 11.05 -3.21
C TYR A 202 8.33 10.02 -3.50
N ILE A 203 8.06 8.73 -3.29
CA ILE A 203 9.04 7.68 -3.61
C ILE A 203 9.28 7.60 -5.12
N LEU A 204 8.24 7.70 -5.96
CA LEU A 204 8.38 7.73 -7.42
C LEU A 204 9.19 8.93 -7.90
N MET A 205 9.11 10.07 -7.20
CA MET A 205 9.91 11.28 -7.46
C MET A 205 11.32 11.22 -6.87
N GLU A 206 11.76 10.06 -6.35
CA GLU A 206 13.11 9.84 -5.81
C GLU A 206 13.47 10.77 -4.64
N THR A 207 12.50 11.12 -3.82
CA THR A 207 12.74 11.91 -2.62
C THR A 207 13.49 11.09 -1.56
N THR A 208 14.15 11.81 -0.65
CA THR A 208 14.79 11.19 0.51
C THR A 208 13.79 10.40 1.34
N PRO A 209 14.12 9.17 1.78
CA PRO A 209 13.23 8.32 2.56
C PRO A 209 12.74 9.02 3.84
N GLN A 210 11.46 8.88 4.16
CA GLN A 210 10.90 9.45 5.40
C GLN A 210 11.54 8.77 6.63
N GLY A 211 12.09 9.56 7.52
CA GLY A 211 12.71 9.07 8.77
C GLY A 211 14.17 8.66 8.64
N LEU A 212 14.79 8.79 7.45
CA LEU A 212 16.20 8.51 7.24
C LEU A 212 16.88 9.73 6.59
N SER A 213 17.51 10.59 7.41
CA SER A 213 18.32 11.71 6.89
C SER A 213 19.59 11.18 6.20
N PRO A 214 20.04 11.81 5.08
CA PRO A 214 21.32 11.51 4.46
C PRO A 214 22.52 11.67 5.40
N ASP A 215 22.39 12.46 6.46
CA ASP A 215 23.44 12.67 7.46
C ASP A 215 23.75 11.41 8.27
N VAL A 216 22.75 10.54 8.48
CA VAL A 216 22.94 9.31 9.27
C VAL A 216 23.93 8.35 8.60
N PRO A 217 23.74 7.91 7.34
CA PRO A 217 24.73 7.08 6.66
C PRO A 217 26.05 7.84 6.43
N ALA A 218 26.02 9.15 6.19
CA ALA A 218 27.23 9.94 6.02
C ALA A 218 28.11 9.92 7.28
N GLN A 219 27.53 10.10 8.48
CA GLN A 219 28.27 10.02 9.74
C GLN A 219 28.90 8.64 9.98
N LEU A 220 28.19 7.57 9.64
CA LEU A 220 28.70 6.20 9.74
C LEU A 220 29.91 6.00 8.84
N ILE A 221 29.90 6.56 7.63
CA ILE A 221 30.97 6.40 6.65
C ILE A 221 32.18 7.28 7.03
N VAL A 222 31.96 8.52 7.49
CA VAL A 222 33.06 9.41 7.95
C VAL A 222 33.81 8.80 9.14
N ALA A 223 33.15 8.02 9.97
CA ALA A 223 33.76 7.34 11.09
C ALA A 223 34.72 6.19 10.71
N LEU A 224 34.71 5.76 9.43
CA LEU A 224 35.61 4.69 8.94
C LEU A 224 37.03 5.21 8.78
N LYS A 225 38.00 4.37 9.18
CA LYS A 225 39.42 4.67 8.98
C LYS A 225 39.70 4.65 7.48
N GLY A 226 40.25 5.76 6.97
CA GLY A 226 40.58 5.89 5.55
C GLY A 226 39.63 6.78 4.75
N VAL A 227 38.57 7.32 5.36
CA VAL A 227 37.72 8.37 4.81
C VAL A 227 38.17 9.70 5.38
N ALA A 228 38.62 10.63 4.52
CA ALA A 228 38.98 12.00 4.92
C ALA A 228 37.74 12.91 4.87
N ARG A 229 36.93 12.81 3.84
CA ARG A 229 35.74 13.65 3.63
C ARG A 229 34.72 12.95 2.73
N ILE A 230 33.45 13.33 2.92
CA ILE A 230 32.33 12.89 2.06
C ILE A 230 31.65 14.13 1.51
N GLU A 231 31.28 14.06 0.23
CA GLU A 231 30.53 15.08 -0.47
C GLU A 231 29.42 14.46 -1.31
N ASN A 232 28.47 15.29 -1.80
CA ASN A 232 27.42 14.91 -2.75
C ASN A 232 26.63 13.64 -2.37
N VAL A 233 26.26 13.49 -1.11
CA VAL A 233 25.45 12.37 -0.65
C VAL A 233 24.04 12.52 -1.20
N ARG A 234 23.62 11.55 -2.03
CA ARG A 234 22.24 11.44 -2.53
C ARG A 234 21.65 10.12 -2.06
N LEU A 235 20.52 10.21 -1.39
CA LEU A 235 19.81 9.07 -0.81
C LEU A 235 18.35 9.12 -1.24
N TRP A 236 17.85 8.06 -1.85
CA TRP A 236 16.46 7.93 -2.25
C TRP A 236 15.96 6.51 -2.05
N SER A 237 14.64 6.30 -2.10
CA SER A 237 14.04 4.99 -1.97
C SER A 237 13.67 4.41 -3.33
N LEU A 238 13.82 3.09 -3.49
CA LEU A 238 13.43 2.36 -4.69
C LEU A 238 11.94 1.96 -4.66
N ASP A 239 11.48 1.43 -3.51
CA ASP A 239 10.14 0.86 -3.33
C ASP A 239 9.50 1.17 -1.95
N GLY A 240 10.19 1.93 -1.12
CA GLY A 240 9.81 2.23 0.27
C GLY A 240 10.49 1.34 1.31
N GLU A 241 11.14 0.24 0.91
CA GLU A 241 11.87 -0.68 1.79
C GLU A 241 13.37 -0.68 1.51
N GLU A 242 13.77 -0.71 0.24
CA GLU A 242 15.16 -0.62 -0.17
C GLU A 242 15.51 0.81 -0.55
N HIS A 243 16.63 1.28 -0.02
CA HIS A 243 17.13 2.61 -0.28
C HIS A 243 18.41 2.55 -1.12
N LEU A 244 18.57 3.50 -2.01
CA LEU A 244 19.72 3.63 -2.88
C LEU A 244 20.50 4.88 -2.51
N MET A 245 21.84 4.80 -2.56
CA MET A 245 22.71 5.91 -2.23
C MET A 245 23.84 6.05 -3.26
N THR A 246 24.13 7.28 -3.61
CA THR A 246 25.39 7.67 -4.27
C THR A 246 26.11 8.69 -3.42
N LEU A 247 27.43 8.65 -3.44
CA LEU A 247 28.26 9.58 -2.67
C LEU A 247 29.61 9.75 -3.32
N THR A 248 30.23 10.89 -3.04
CA THR A 248 31.60 11.20 -3.39
C THR A 248 32.44 11.11 -2.12
N VAL A 249 33.51 10.31 -2.16
CA VAL A 249 34.40 10.06 -1.01
C VAL A 249 35.79 10.55 -1.34
N GLN A 250 36.36 11.35 -0.47
CA GLN A 250 37.79 11.67 -0.45
C GLN A 250 38.48 10.68 0.48
N PRO A 251 39.30 9.76 -0.06
CA PRO A 251 40.06 8.85 0.78
C PRO A 251 41.20 9.57 1.48
N ALA A 252 41.69 9.01 2.57
CA ALA A 252 42.88 9.54 3.25
C ALA A 252 44.09 9.44 2.30
N PRO A 253 45.06 10.41 2.39
CA PRO A 253 46.19 10.46 1.45
C PRO A 253 47.00 9.19 1.39
N GLU A 254 47.02 8.40 2.47
CA GLU A 254 47.75 7.12 2.58
C GLU A 254 47.13 5.98 1.75
N ILE A 255 45.88 6.15 1.29
CA ILE A 255 45.08 5.13 0.59
C ILE A 255 44.86 5.52 -0.87
N CYS A 256 44.97 6.80 -1.22
CA CYS A 256 44.65 7.36 -2.53
C CYS A 256 45.33 6.62 -3.71
N SER A 257 46.55 6.14 -3.53
CA SER A 257 47.34 5.51 -4.59
C SER A 257 47.25 3.97 -4.60
N ASP A 258 46.62 3.36 -3.61
CA ASP A 258 46.55 1.91 -3.46
C ASP A 258 45.15 1.40 -3.83
N VAL A 259 45.01 0.83 -5.03
CA VAL A 259 43.74 0.31 -5.56
C VAL A 259 43.17 -0.80 -4.67
N ALA A 260 44.01 -1.66 -4.08
CA ALA A 260 43.54 -2.74 -3.21
C ALA A 260 42.94 -2.21 -1.90
N ARG A 261 43.52 -1.15 -1.34
CA ARG A 261 42.98 -0.49 -0.15
C ARG A 261 41.70 0.28 -0.46
N LEU A 262 41.57 0.91 -1.63
CA LEU A 262 40.34 1.56 -2.05
C LEU A 262 39.19 0.55 -2.20
N GLU A 263 39.44 -0.64 -2.72
CA GLU A 263 38.41 -1.69 -2.86
C GLU A 263 38.03 -2.28 -1.48
N SER A 264 39.01 -2.40 -0.56
CA SER A 264 38.70 -2.75 0.84
C SER A 264 37.80 -1.70 1.51
N LEU A 265 38.17 -0.42 1.36
CA LEU A 265 37.39 0.70 1.91
C LEU A 265 35.97 0.74 1.34
N ARG A 266 35.82 0.49 0.02
CA ARG A 266 34.51 0.36 -0.62
C ARG A 266 33.66 -0.72 0.06
N THR A 267 34.25 -1.87 0.33
CA THR A 267 33.56 -2.99 0.99
C THR A 267 33.15 -2.61 2.42
N GLU A 268 34.00 -1.93 3.17
CA GLU A 268 33.70 -1.43 4.51
C GLU A 268 32.57 -0.40 4.49
N ILE A 269 32.57 0.53 3.55
CA ILE A 269 31.51 1.53 3.36
C ILE A 269 30.17 0.81 3.08
N CYS A 270 30.15 -0.13 2.15
CA CYS A 270 28.93 -0.90 1.84
C CYS A 270 28.40 -1.66 3.06
N HIS A 271 29.29 -2.23 3.86
CA HIS A 271 28.94 -2.96 5.08
C HIS A 271 28.38 -2.02 6.17
N ALA A 272 28.97 -0.85 6.34
CA ALA A 272 28.55 0.13 7.36
C ALA A 272 27.10 0.59 7.20
N VAL A 273 26.63 0.73 5.96
CA VAL A 273 25.26 1.20 5.67
C VAL A 273 24.24 0.06 5.43
N SER A 274 24.70 -1.18 5.36
CA SER A 274 23.83 -2.33 5.07
C SER A 274 22.74 -2.54 6.11
N ALA A 275 22.99 -2.23 7.38
CA ALA A 275 22.01 -2.31 8.47
C ALA A 275 20.84 -1.32 8.31
N LEU A 276 21.00 -0.27 7.51
CA LEU A 276 19.99 0.74 7.19
C LEU A 276 19.18 0.38 5.93
N HIS A 277 19.33 -0.84 5.37
CA HIS A 277 18.76 -1.26 4.08
C HIS A 277 19.14 -0.34 2.92
N ILE A 278 20.35 0.23 2.97
CA ILE A 278 20.90 1.08 1.92
C ILE A 278 21.82 0.25 1.02
N ARG A 279 21.57 0.29 -0.29
CA ARG A 279 22.45 -0.23 -1.33
C ARG A 279 23.20 0.94 -1.99
N ILE A 280 24.51 0.93 -1.93
CA ILE A 280 25.32 1.93 -2.62
C ILE A 280 25.36 1.59 -4.11
N VAL A 281 24.94 2.53 -4.93
CA VAL A 281 24.92 2.43 -6.39
C VAL A 281 26.28 2.81 -6.98
N ALA A 282 26.86 3.90 -6.49
CA ALA A 282 28.14 4.39 -6.95
C ALA A 282 28.88 5.12 -5.80
N ILE A 283 30.18 4.91 -5.75
CA ILE A 283 31.13 5.72 -4.98
C ILE A 283 32.06 6.39 -5.96
N GLU A 284 32.07 7.69 -5.94
CA GLU A 284 32.99 8.52 -6.72
C GLU A 284 34.17 8.88 -5.83
N TRP A 285 35.39 8.63 -6.30
CA TRP A 285 36.59 8.93 -5.54
C TRP A 285 37.14 10.31 -5.94
N LEU A 286 37.29 11.20 -4.96
CA LEU A 286 38.02 12.46 -5.14
C LEU A 286 39.52 12.21 -4.94
N HIS A 287 40.31 12.60 -5.94
CA HIS A 287 41.77 12.50 -5.92
C HIS A 287 42.38 13.77 -5.36
#